data_c64b2510e5e3427846a1d56788d3bebd
#
_entry.id   c64b2510e5e3427846a1d56788d3bebd
#
_cell.length_a   1.000
_cell.length_b   1.000
_cell.length_c   1.000
_cell.angle_alpha   90.00
_cell.angle_beta   90.00
_cell.angle_gamma   90.00
#
_symmetry.space_group_name_H-M   'P 1'
#
loop_
_entity.id
_entity.type
_entity.pdbx_description
1 polymer ?
#
loop_
_entity_poly.entity_id
_entity_poly.type
_entity_poly.pdbx_seq_one_letter_code
_entity_poly.pdbx_strand_id
1 'polypeptide(L)'
;MLDLLPDLCDQHGDLLQVADPVFHDFGGKAIFYGRAVTLSCYEDNSLVRDLVTRPGHGKVMVIDGGGSLRRALLGDQLAVKAVEQGWEGILIHGAARDVGTLATLALGVKALAACPVKTEKRGLGELGAVVSFAGVTIHEGDYVYADRNGVVVSATPLI
;
A
#
# COMPACT_ATOMS: atom_id res chain seq x y z
N MET A 1 12.45 -16.80 4.15
CA MET A 1 10.98 -16.96 4.15
C MET A 1 10.43 -16.57 2.78
N LEU A 2 9.64 -17.42 2.19
CA LEU A 2 9.01 -17.18 0.90
C LEU A 2 7.53 -16.82 1.03
N ASP A 3 6.87 -17.31 2.08
CA ASP A 3 5.46 -17.11 2.33
C ASP A 3 5.23 -16.75 3.80
N LEU A 4 4.39 -15.74 4.03
CA LEU A 4 4.01 -15.26 5.37
C LEU A 4 2.54 -15.49 5.64
N LEU A 5 1.67 -15.12 4.70
CA LEU A 5 0.23 -15.03 4.93
C LEU A 5 -0.47 -16.36 5.18
N PRO A 6 -0.11 -17.48 4.53
CA PRO A 6 -0.78 -18.75 4.81
C PRO A 6 -0.69 -19.16 6.28
N ASP A 7 0.49 -19.00 6.90
CA ASP A 7 0.66 -19.34 8.32
C ASP A 7 -0.14 -18.38 9.22
N LEU A 8 -0.17 -17.09 8.90
CA LEU A 8 -0.97 -16.13 9.67
C LEU A 8 -2.46 -16.46 9.61
N CYS A 9 -2.94 -16.82 8.43
CA CYS A 9 -4.35 -17.19 8.25
C CYS A 9 -4.70 -18.47 9.02
N ASP A 10 -3.81 -19.45 9.02
CA ASP A 10 -4.01 -20.70 9.74
C ASP A 10 -4.02 -20.49 11.26
N GLN A 11 -3.16 -19.62 11.76
CA GLN A 11 -3.00 -19.37 13.21
C GLN A 11 -4.02 -18.36 13.75
N HIS A 12 -4.45 -17.39 12.95
CA HIS A 12 -5.20 -16.21 13.41
C HIS A 12 -6.46 -15.93 12.59
N GLY A 13 -7.00 -16.91 11.87
CA GLY A 13 -8.08 -16.71 10.89
C GLY A 13 -9.26 -15.86 11.37
N ASP A 14 -9.64 -15.99 12.64
CA ASP A 14 -10.77 -15.23 13.21
C ASP A 14 -10.46 -13.77 13.49
N LEU A 15 -9.17 -13.39 13.48
CA LEU A 15 -8.71 -12.03 13.79
C LEU A 15 -8.40 -11.22 12.53
N LEU A 16 -8.46 -11.82 11.35
CA LEU A 16 -8.05 -11.16 10.12
C LEU A 16 -9.22 -10.84 9.21
N GLN A 17 -9.00 -9.80 8.41
CA GLN A 17 -9.74 -9.58 7.16
C GLN A 17 -8.80 -9.96 6.01
N VAL A 18 -9.30 -10.66 5.02
CA VAL A 18 -8.55 -11.04 3.82
C VAL A 18 -9.05 -10.21 2.65
N ALA A 19 -8.15 -9.47 2.00
CA ALA A 19 -8.53 -8.68 0.84
C ALA A 19 -8.85 -9.58 -0.36
N ASP A 20 -9.80 -9.14 -1.20
CA ASP A 20 -10.05 -9.78 -2.48
C ASP A 20 -8.78 -9.76 -3.34
N PRO A 21 -8.53 -10.76 -4.19
CA PRO A 21 -7.27 -10.93 -4.93
C PRO A 21 -7.20 -10.01 -6.16
N VAL A 22 -7.27 -8.72 -5.95
CA VAL A 22 -7.29 -7.71 -7.01
C VAL A 22 -5.96 -6.99 -7.18
N PHE A 23 -5.03 -7.14 -6.23
CA PHE A 23 -3.76 -6.43 -6.24
C PHE A 23 -2.67 -7.21 -6.97
N HIS A 24 -1.78 -6.47 -7.64
CA HIS A 24 -0.59 -7.00 -8.28
C HIS A 24 0.66 -6.45 -7.58
N ASP A 25 1.72 -7.25 -7.56
CA ASP A 25 3.01 -6.87 -6.97
C ASP A 25 3.85 -6.10 -7.99
N PHE A 26 4.28 -4.90 -7.60
CA PHE A 26 5.13 -4.06 -8.43
C PHE A 26 6.46 -3.70 -7.79
N GLY A 27 6.59 -3.83 -6.47
CA GLY A 27 7.82 -3.51 -5.75
C GLY A 27 8.83 -4.64 -5.73
N GLY A 28 10.06 -4.34 -5.37
CA GLY A 28 11.12 -5.32 -5.25
C GLY A 28 11.08 -6.15 -3.97
N LYS A 29 10.23 -5.79 -3.00
CA LYS A 29 10.07 -6.48 -1.73
C LYS A 29 8.73 -7.21 -1.71
N ALA A 30 8.76 -8.53 -1.81
CA ALA A 30 7.54 -9.34 -1.92
C ALA A 30 6.78 -9.44 -0.60
N ILE A 31 7.49 -9.61 0.52
CA ILE A 31 6.90 -9.72 1.86
C ILE A 31 7.11 -8.40 2.57
N PHE A 32 6.02 -7.78 3.00
CA PHE A 32 6.08 -6.57 3.81
C PHE A 32 4.88 -6.49 4.75
N TYR A 33 5.08 -5.82 5.87
CA TYR A 33 4.02 -5.61 6.84
C TYR A 33 4.35 -4.43 7.74
N GLY A 34 3.34 -3.89 8.40
CA GLY A 34 3.50 -2.79 9.32
C GLY A 34 2.16 -2.17 9.72
N ARG A 35 2.25 -1.11 10.51
CA ARG A 35 1.08 -0.34 10.92
C ARG A 35 0.61 0.53 9.76
N ALA A 36 -0.69 0.55 9.54
CA ALA A 36 -1.30 1.31 8.47
C ALA A 36 -1.24 2.82 8.73
N VAL A 37 -0.74 3.55 7.75
CA VAL A 37 -0.94 5.00 7.62
C VAL A 37 -1.88 5.18 6.44
N THR A 38 -3.11 5.60 6.70
CA THR A 38 -4.16 5.61 5.68
C THR A 38 -4.36 7.00 5.08
N LEU A 39 -4.78 7.01 3.82
CA LEU A 39 -5.27 8.21 3.17
C LEU A 39 -6.22 7.85 2.04
N SER A 40 -7.13 8.78 1.74
CA SER A 40 -7.93 8.71 0.54
C SER A 40 -7.57 9.87 -0.40
N CYS A 41 -7.47 9.59 -1.70
CA CYS A 41 -7.21 10.60 -2.72
C CYS A 41 -7.67 10.06 -4.07
N TYR A 42 -8.25 10.92 -4.88
CA TYR A 42 -8.76 10.51 -6.19
C TYR A 42 -8.00 11.25 -7.29
N GLU A 43 -7.19 10.49 -8.04
CA GLU A 43 -6.40 11.02 -9.17
C GLU A 43 -5.50 12.22 -8.81
N ASP A 44 -5.13 12.32 -7.52
CA ASP A 44 -4.28 13.38 -6.97
C ASP A 44 -3.39 12.78 -5.89
N ASN A 45 -2.07 12.80 -6.08
CA ASN A 45 -1.10 12.21 -5.15
C ASN A 45 -0.36 13.24 -4.31
N SER A 46 -0.92 14.44 -4.11
CA SER A 46 -0.30 15.49 -3.29
C SER A 46 0.01 15.00 -1.88
N LEU A 47 -0.92 14.28 -1.24
CA LEU A 47 -0.73 13.76 0.11
C LEU A 47 0.26 12.61 0.15
N VAL A 48 0.34 11.78 -0.90
CA VAL A 48 1.35 10.73 -1.01
C VAL A 48 2.74 11.35 -1.04
N ARG A 49 2.91 12.43 -1.82
CA ARG A 49 4.17 13.18 -1.89
C ARG A 49 4.59 13.69 -0.51
N ASP A 50 3.66 14.18 0.29
CA ASP A 50 3.96 14.66 1.62
C ASP A 50 4.33 13.52 2.57
N LEU A 51 3.58 12.40 2.53
CA LEU A 51 3.80 11.27 3.42
C LEU A 51 5.13 10.56 3.20
N VAL A 52 5.59 10.42 1.95
CA VAL A 52 6.84 9.71 1.66
C VAL A 52 8.07 10.43 2.23
N THR A 53 7.95 11.70 2.60
CA THR A 53 9.02 12.48 3.23
C THR A 53 9.07 12.32 4.75
N ARG A 54 8.07 11.64 5.34
CA ARG A 54 7.99 11.40 6.79
C ARG A 54 8.57 10.04 7.14
N PRO A 55 9.08 9.86 8.38
CA PRO A 55 9.57 8.55 8.82
C PRO A 55 8.50 7.47 8.67
N GLY A 56 8.86 6.38 8.01
CA GLY A 56 7.95 5.27 7.68
C GLY A 56 8.37 3.92 8.24
N HIS A 57 9.40 3.85 9.08
CA HIS A 57 9.87 2.58 9.63
C HIS A 57 8.75 1.86 10.39
N GLY A 58 8.52 0.59 10.06
CA GLY A 58 7.45 -0.22 10.63
C GLY A 58 6.05 0.14 10.13
N LYS A 59 5.94 0.95 9.06
CA LYS A 59 4.65 1.45 8.57
C LYS A 59 4.41 1.03 7.12
N VAL A 60 3.14 0.78 6.81
CA VAL A 60 2.63 0.55 5.46
C VAL A 60 1.69 1.69 5.11
N MET A 61 1.96 2.37 4.01
CA MET A 61 1.06 3.40 3.49
C MET A 61 -0.09 2.74 2.75
N VAL A 62 -1.32 3.05 3.16
CA VAL A 62 -2.54 2.49 2.56
C VAL A 62 -3.30 3.61 1.87
N ILE A 63 -3.35 3.55 0.55
CA ILE A 63 -3.91 4.59 -0.30
C ILE A 63 -5.21 4.10 -0.92
N ASP A 64 -6.33 4.71 -0.53
CA ASP A 64 -7.59 4.53 -1.25
C ASP A 64 -7.66 5.55 -2.38
N GLY A 65 -7.32 5.11 -3.58
CA GLY A 65 -7.39 5.91 -4.79
C GLY A 65 -8.74 5.84 -5.51
N GLY A 66 -9.76 5.28 -4.84
CA GLY A 66 -11.08 5.14 -5.42
C GLY A 66 -11.16 4.14 -6.58
N GLY A 67 -10.12 3.33 -6.77
CA GLY A 67 -10.06 2.34 -7.85
C GLY A 67 -9.77 2.94 -9.22
N SER A 68 -9.45 4.22 -9.34
CA SER A 68 -9.13 4.82 -10.63
C SER A 68 -7.86 4.24 -11.22
N LEU A 69 -7.92 3.86 -12.50
CA LEU A 69 -6.78 3.36 -13.25
C LEU A 69 -6.27 4.38 -14.28
N ARG A 70 -6.77 5.62 -14.24
CA ARG A 70 -6.47 6.64 -15.24
C ARG A 70 -5.29 7.54 -14.89
N ARG A 71 -4.88 7.56 -13.63
CA ARG A 71 -3.77 8.37 -13.12
C ARG A 71 -2.98 7.56 -12.12
N ALA A 72 -1.66 7.55 -12.25
CA ALA A 72 -0.79 6.84 -11.33
C ALA A 72 -0.57 7.65 -10.05
N LEU A 73 -0.81 7.03 -8.89
CA LEU A 73 -0.63 7.67 -7.59
C LEU A 73 0.79 7.56 -7.06
N LEU A 74 1.58 6.61 -7.58
CA LEU A 74 2.96 6.37 -7.18
C LEU A 74 3.82 6.18 -8.42
N GLY A 75 4.97 6.84 -8.44
CA GLY A 75 6.04 6.62 -9.41
C GLY A 75 7.38 6.46 -8.72
N ASP A 76 8.47 6.40 -9.50
CA ASP A 76 9.81 6.12 -8.99
C ASP A 76 10.34 7.16 -8.00
N GLN A 77 10.12 8.45 -8.26
CA GLN A 77 10.65 9.50 -7.39
C GLN A 77 10.07 9.44 -5.98
N LEU A 78 8.76 9.23 -5.85
CA LEU A 78 8.11 9.07 -4.55
C LEU A 78 8.50 7.76 -3.89
N ALA A 79 8.62 6.69 -4.66
CA ALA A 79 9.01 5.38 -4.15
C ALA A 79 10.44 5.40 -3.59
N VAL A 80 11.38 6.06 -4.25
CA VAL A 80 12.75 6.23 -3.74
C VAL A 80 12.75 6.97 -2.41
N LYS A 81 11.96 8.03 -2.28
CA LYS A 81 11.82 8.76 -1.01
C LYS A 81 11.24 7.87 0.09
N ALA A 82 10.25 7.04 -0.24
CA ALA A 82 9.69 6.09 0.72
C ALA A 82 10.75 5.10 1.22
N VAL A 83 11.60 4.59 0.33
CA VAL A 83 12.72 3.71 0.71
C VAL A 83 13.68 4.44 1.65
N GLU A 84 14.05 5.67 1.32
CA GLU A 84 14.96 6.49 2.14
C GLU A 84 14.41 6.74 3.55
N GLN A 85 13.10 6.89 3.68
CA GLN A 85 12.42 7.12 4.95
C GLN A 85 12.04 5.85 5.71
N GLY A 86 12.39 4.68 5.17
CA GLY A 86 12.22 3.40 5.85
C GLY A 86 10.82 2.78 5.75
N TRP A 87 9.95 3.27 4.86
CA TRP A 87 8.63 2.68 4.67
C TRP A 87 8.76 1.20 4.28
N GLU A 88 7.93 0.36 4.89
CA GLU A 88 7.94 -1.09 4.60
C GLU A 88 7.27 -1.41 3.28
N GLY A 89 6.20 -0.71 2.96
CA GLY A 89 5.46 -0.92 1.73
C GLY A 89 4.33 0.09 1.53
N ILE A 90 3.75 0.05 0.34
CA ILE A 90 2.64 0.90 -0.08
C ILE A 90 1.59 0.02 -0.74
N LEU A 91 0.35 0.07 -0.22
CA LEU A 91 -0.82 -0.61 -0.75
C LEU A 91 -1.73 0.42 -1.40
N ILE A 92 -2.02 0.25 -2.68
CA ILE A 92 -2.73 1.24 -3.48
C ILE A 92 -3.98 0.63 -4.12
N HIS A 93 -5.15 1.11 -3.71
CA HIS A 93 -6.38 0.84 -4.44
C HIS A 93 -6.51 1.84 -5.60
N GLY A 94 -5.67 1.67 -6.58
CA GLY A 94 -5.45 2.54 -7.71
C GLY A 94 -4.27 2.06 -8.54
N ALA A 95 -3.66 2.97 -9.31
CA ALA A 95 -2.57 2.64 -10.24
C ALA A 95 -1.21 3.19 -9.80
N ALA A 96 -0.15 2.54 -10.27
CA ALA A 96 1.24 2.97 -10.14
C ALA A 96 1.88 3.08 -11.53
N ARG A 97 3.00 3.81 -11.62
CA ARG A 97 3.80 3.88 -12.84
C ARG A 97 5.28 3.61 -12.54
N ASP A 98 6.11 3.63 -13.56
CA ASP A 98 7.54 3.34 -13.45
C ASP A 98 7.80 1.94 -12.87
N VAL A 99 6.95 0.99 -13.25
CA VAL A 99 6.90 -0.33 -12.61
C VAL A 99 8.18 -1.14 -12.83
N GLY A 100 8.92 -0.90 -13.92
CA GLY A 100 10.24 -1.48 -14.12
C GLY A 100 11.23 -1.02 -13.05
N THR A 101 11.21 0.26 -12.70
CA THR A 101 12.05 0.82 -11.64
C THR A 101 11.57 0.39 -10.26
N LEU A 102 10.26 0.40 -10.01
CA LEU A 102 9.69 -0.04 -8.73
C LEU A 102 10.13 -1.46 -8.37
N ALA A 103 10.23 -2.34 -9.36
CA ALA A 103 10.63 -3.72 -9.17
C ALA A 103 12.08 -3.87 -8.64
N THR A 104 12.90 -2.84 -8.75
CA THR A 104 14.30 -2.84 -8.29
C THR A 104 14.47 -2.26 -6.88
N LEU A 105 13.42 -1.67 -6.32
CA LEU A 105 13.49 -0.97 -5.03
C LEU A 105 13.16 -1.90 -3.86
N ALA A 106 13.84 -1.69 -2.73
CA ALA A 106 13.58 -2.41 -1.48
C ALA A 106 12.31 -1.85 -0.79
N LEU A 107 11.18 -1.93 -1.48
CA LEU A 107 9.88 -1.43 -1.05
C LEU A 107 8.81 -2.39 -1.55
N GLY A 108 7.88 -2.76 -0.68
CA GLY A 108 6.68 -3.47 -1.12
C GLY A 108 5.74 -2.49 -1.81
N VAL A 109 5.23 -2.86 -2.98
CA VAL A 109 4.21 -2.06 -3.68
C VAL A 109 3.16 -3.01 -4.24
N LYS A 110 1.93 -2.83 -3.78
CA LYS A 110 0.76 -3.49 -4.35
C LYS A 110 -0.19 -2.46 -4.92
N ALA A 111 -0.64 -2.66 -6.13
CA ALA A 111 -1.58 -1.78 -6.82
C ALA A 111 -2.51 -2.60 -7.72
N LEU A 112 -3.58 -1.98 -8.20
CA LEU A 112 -4.53 -2.65 -9.09
C LEU A 112 -3.98 -2.83 -10.50
N ALA A 113 -3.20 -1.86 -10.98
CA ALA A 113 -2.66 -1.87 -12.33
C ALA A 113 -1.53 -0.85 -12.49
N ALA A 114 -0.81 -0.96 -13.61
CA ALA A 114 0.10 0.08 -14.06
C ALA A 114 -0.63 1.07 -14.96
N CYS A 115 -0.28 2.36 -14.84
CA CYS A 115 -0.79 3.43 -15.69
C CYS A 115 0.31 4.47 -15.91
N PRO A 116 0.67 4.83 -17.14
CA PRO A 116 1.78 5.75 -17.38
C PRO A 116 1.47 7.22 -17.11
N VAL A 117 0.21 7.58 -16.86
CA VAL A 117 -0.24 8.98 -16.76
C VAL A 117 -0.11 9.47 -15.32
N LYS A 118 0.58 10.59 -15.12
CA LYS A 118 0.73 11.23 -13.81
C LYS A 118 -0.57 11.88 -13.35
N THR A 119 -0.67 12.16 -12.04
CA THR A 119 -1.74 12.97 -11.49
C THR A 119 -1.51 14.46 -11.76
N GLU A 120 -2.59 15.23 -11.64
CA GLU A 120 -2.53 16.68 -11.47
C GLU A 120 -2.68 16.99 -9.99
N LYS A 121 -1.61 17.58 -9.38
CA LYS A 121 -1.60 17.85 -7.95
C LYS A 121 -2.42 19.09 -7.61
N ARG A 122 -3.50 18.88 -6.86
CA ARG A 122 -4.43 19.95 -6.44
C ARG A 122 -4.58 20.04 -4.93
N GLY A 123 -3.78 19.26 -4.18
CA GLY A 123 -3.80 19.25 -2.72
C GLY A 123 -5.04 18.58 -2.13
N LEU A 124 -5.72 17.74 -2.89
CA LEU A 124 -6.96 17.10 -2.47
C LEU A 124 -6.70 15.74 -1.81
N GLY A 125 -7.56 15.39 -0.87
CA GLY A 125 -7.53 14.10 -0.19
C GLY A 125 -7.72 14.26 1.31
N GLU A 126 -7.68 13.11 2.01
CA GLU A 126 -7.88 13.06 3.46
C GLU A 126 -6.87 12.09 4.07
N LEU A 127 -6.05 12.60 5.01
CA LEU A 127 -5.13 11.78 5.80
C LEU A 127 -5.88 11.14 6.96
N GLY A 128 -5.50 9.90 7.30
CA GLY A 128 -6.07 9.17 8.44
C GLY A 128 -7.48 8.68 8.22
N ALA A 129 -7.98 8.73 6.98
CA ALA A 129 -9.33 8.27 6.65
C ALA A 129 -9.48 6.77 6.93
N VAL A 130 -10.66 6.35 7.36
CA VAL A 130 -11.06 4.95 7.32
C VAL A 130 -11.32 4.61 5.87
N VAL A 131 -10.63 3.61 5.36
CA VAL A 131 -10.73 3.23 3.95
C VAL A 131 -11.34 1.83 3.81
N SER A 132 -12.15 1.66 2.77
CA SER A 132 -12.77 0.37 2.46
C SER A 132 -12.62 0.08 0.98
N PHE A 133 -12.01 -1.06 0.68
CA PHE A 133 -11.84 -1.55 -0.69
C PHE A 133 -11.49 -3.03 -0.67
N ALA A 134 -11.69 -3.71 -1.79
CA ALA A 134 -11.36 -5.13 -1.94
C ALA A 134 -11.90 -6.00 -0.79
N GLY A 135 -13.08 -5.66 -0.26
CA GLY A 135 -13.73 -6.41 0.81
C GLY A 135 -13.16 -6.21 2.20
N VAL A 136 -12.20 -5.31 2.39
CA VAL A 136 -11.61 -5.01 3.72
C VAL A 136 -11.87 -3.56 4.12
N THR A 137 -11.91 -3.32 5.42
CA THR A 137 -11.96 -1.97 6.02
C THR A 137 -10.71 -1.78 6.86
N ILE A 138 -9.96 -0.73 6.59
CA ILE A 138 -8.67 -0.45 7.24
C ILE A 138 -8.75 0.89 7.97
N HIS A 139 -8.48 0.85 9.27
CA HIS A 139 -8.37 2.04 10.12
C HIS A 139 -6.90 2.43 10.27
N GLU A 140 -6.65 3.72 10.45
CA GLU A 140 -5.33 4.22 10.82
C GLU A 140 -4.80 3.43 12.02
N GLY A 141 -3.58 2.90 11.90
CA GLY A 141 -2.96 2.11 12.96
C GLY A 141 -3.30 0.63 12.98
N ASP A 142 -4.18 0.14 12.13
CA ASP A 142 -4.34 -1.30 11.91
C ASP A 142 -3.04 -1.91 11.40
N TYR A 143 -2.93 -3.23 11.44
CA TYR A 143 -1.76 -3.95 10.97
C TYR A 143 -2.05 -4.58 9.61
N VAL A 144 -1.20 -4.30 8.63
CA VAL A 144 -1.31 -4.80 7.27
C VAL A 144 -0.15 -5.75 6.99
N TYR A 145 -0.45 -6.93 6.49
CA TYR A 145 0.53 -7.96 6.12
C TYR A 145 0.32 -8.32 4.66
N ALA A 146 1.40 -8.39 3.91
CA ALA A 146 1.33 -8.67 2.48
C ALA A 146 2.46 -9.59 2.03
N ASP A 147 2.14 -10.47 1.11
CA ASP A 147 3.09 -11.26 0.35
C ASP A 147 2.48 -11.59 -1.01
N ARG A 148 3.07 -12.51 -1.76
CA ARG A 148 2.54 -12.89 -3.08
C ARG A 148 1.18 -13.59 -3.02
N ASN A 149 0.77 -14.07 -1.85
CA ASN A 149 -0.53 -14.72 -1.68
C ASN A 149 -1.67 -13.72 -1.48
N GLY A 150 -1.36 -12.46 -1.15
CA GLY A 150 -2.40 -11.46 -0.99
C GLY A 150 -2.11 -10.40 0.06
N VAL A 151 -3.17 -9.90 0.68
CA VAL A 151 -3.14 -8.88 1.73
C VAL A 151 -4.11 -9.28 2.83
N VAL A 152 -3.67 -9.21 4.07
CA VAL A 152 -4.53 -9.39 5.25
C VAL A 152 -4.39 -8.22 6.20
N VAL A 153 -5.45 -7.93 6.95
CA VAL A 153 -5.54 -6.80 7.86
C VAL A 153 -6.00 -7.31 9.22
N SER A 154 -5.38 -6.80 10.28
CA SER A 154 -5.76 -7.11 11.66
C SER A 154 -5.75 -5.83 12.50
N ALA A 155 -6.68 -5.74 13.46
CA ALA A 155 -6.70 -4.64 14.43
C ALA A 155 -5.58 -4.78 15.49
N THR A 156 -5.05 -5.99 15.65
CA THR A 156 -4.01 -6.30 16.63
C THR A 156 -2.77 -6.86 15.94
N PRO A 157 -1.56 -6.70 16.53
CA PRO A 157 -0.37 -7.26 15.92
C PRO A 157 -0.39 -8.79 16.00
N LEU A 158 0.01 -9.42 14.89
CA LEU A 158 0.06 -10.88 14.76
C LEU A 158 1.51 -11.40 14.79
N ILE A 159 2.45 -10.50 14.65
CA ILE A 159 3.88 -10.78 14.70
C ILE A 159 4.52 -9.87 15.73
#